data_e184f95f21ad023e2ed58b86f793ee83
#
_entry.id   e184f95f21ad023e2ed58b86f793ee83
#
_cell.length_a   1.000
_cell.length_b   1.000
_cell.length_c   1.000
_cell.angle_alpha   90.00
_cell.angle_beta   90.00
_cell.angle_gamma   90.00
#
_symmetry.space_group_name_H-M   'P 1'
#
loop_
_entity.id
_entity.type
_entity.pdbx_description
1 polymer ?
#
loop_
_entity_poly.entity_id
_entity_poly.type
_entity_poly.pdbx_seq_one_letter_code
_entity_poly.pdbx_strand_id
1 'polypeptide(L)'
;MDGKHERKPVISDLPPLARLPILFLGMLSLVGGIVAGLARLAWDVPHVAGAAAGVHGALMISAFFGTVISLERAVAVGQRWAYLAPALGAVGGAVLLSGGLLSIAQILAIAGSMVMTASSIFVLRRLVAPFTLVLAVATVCWLIGNLAWFASGLINLA
;
A
#
# COMPACT_ATOMS: atom_id res chain seq x y z
N MET A 1 -20.71 13.49 45.02
CA MET A 1 -20.56 14.19 43.69
C MET A 1 -19.77 13.24 42.79
N ASP A 2 -20.54 12.46 42.06
CA ASP A 2 -20.01 11.37 41.23
C ASP A 2 -19.72 11.90 39.83
N GLY A 3 -18.45 12.23 39.57
CA GLY A 3 -18.00 12.74 38.30
C GLY A 3 -17.93 11.60 37.29
N LYS A 4 -19.02 11.26 36.64
CA LYS A 4 -19.01 10.45 35.43
C LYS A 4 -18.12 11.13 34.37
N HIS A 5 -16.86 10.73 34.31
CA HIS A 5 -16.05 10.96 33.11
C HIS A 5 -16.73 10.25 31.94
N GLU A 6 -17.55 10.95 31.19
CA GLU A 6 -18.01 10.55 29.86
C GLU A 6 -16.74 10.34 29.01
N ARG A 7 -16.35 9.09 28.84
CA ARG A 7 -15.38 8.72 27.81
C ARG A 7 -16.01 9.09 26.47
N LYS A 8 -15.49 10.15 25.85
CA LYS A 8 -15.81 10.48 24.46
C LYS A 8 -15.68 9.20 23.64
N PRO A 9 -16.64 8.89 22.76
CA PRO A 9 -16.55 7.68 21.94
C PRO A 9 -15.22 7.70 21.20
N VAL A 10 -14.41 6.68 21.42
CA VAL A 10 -13.20 6.41 20.65
C VAL A 10 -13.64 6.32 19.20
N ILE A 11 -13.17 7.24 18.39
CA ILE A 11 -13.44 7.30 16.95
C ILE A 11 -13.18 5.91 16.41
N SER A 12 -14.19 5.31 15.82
CA SER A 12 -14.29 3.90 15.50
C SER A 12 -13.16 3.45 14.56
N ASP A 13 -12.15 2.89 15.15
CA ASP A 13 -11.10 2.17 14.43
C ASP A 13 -11.68 0.90 13.77
N LEU A 14 -11.03 0.40 12.71
CA LEU A 14 -11.48 -0.81 12.06
C LEU A 14 -11.20 -2.02 12.96
N PRO A 15 -12.18 -2.91 13.19
CA PRO A 15 -11.96 -4.07 14.05
C PRO A 15 -10.83 -4.95 13.50
N PRO A 16 -10.04 -5.62 14.37
CA PRO A 16 -8.88 -6.41 13.95
C PRO A 16 -9.19 -7.46 12.88
N LEU A 17 -10.32 -8.14 12.99
CA LEU A 17 -10.74 -9.16 12.00
C LEU A 17 -10.98 -8.57 10.60
N ALA A 18 -11.46 -7.33 10.51
CA ALA A 18 -11.68 -6.66 9.22
C ALA A 18 -10.37 -6.22 8.53
N ARG A 19 -9.23 -6.23 9.24
CA ARG A 19 -7.89 -5.95 8.69
C ARG A 19 -7.26 -7.17 8.04
N LEU A 20 -7.70 -8.40 8.43
CA LEU A 20 -7.11 -9.66 7.96
C LEU A 20 -7.19 -9.84 6.44
N PRO A 21 -8.30 -9.55 5.74
CA PRO A 21 -8.33 -9.66 4.28
C PRO A 21 -7.31 -8.77 3.57
N ILE A 22 -7.10 -7.54 4.08
CA ILE A 22 -6.13 -6.59 3.52
C ILE A 22 -4.72 -7.15 3.70
N LEU A 23 -4.39 -7.60 4.91
CA LEU A 23 -3.10 -8.21 5.21
C LEU A 23 -2.87 -9.48 4.38
N PHE A 24 -3.87 -10.33 4.24
CA PHE A 24 -3.80 -11.57 3.44
C PHE A 24 -3.45 -11.27 1.97
N LEU A 25 -4.12 -10.30 1.34
CA LEU A 25 -3.82 -9.90 -0.04
C LEU A 25 -2.41 -9.31 -0.15
N GLY A 26 -1.95 -8.53 0.85
CA GLY A 26 -0.58 -8.06 0.93
C GLY A 26 0.43 -9.21 0.98
N MET A 27 0.16 -10.24 1.80
CA MET A 27 1.01 -11.43 1.89
C MET A 27 1.01 -12.26 0.60
N LEU A 28 -0.11 -12.36 -0.10
CA LEU A 28 -0.15 -12.97 -1.44
C LEU A 28 0.74 -12.21 -2.43
N SER A 29 0.74 -10.87 -2.36
CA SER A 29 1.62 -10.03 -3.19
C SER A 29 3.10 -10.26 -2.86
N LEU A 30 3.45 -10.50 -1.59
CA LEU A 30 4.81 -10.90 -1.19
C LEU A 30 5.21 -12.22 -1.84
N VAL A 31 4.39 -13.27 -1.68
CA VAL A 31 4.70 -14.59 -2.24
C VAL A 31 4.81 -14.52 -3.77
N GLY A 32 3.83 -13.89 -4.43
CA GLY A 32 3.86 -13.67 -5.87
C GLY A 32 5.07 -12.85 -6.32
N GLY A 33 5.43 -11.80 -5.56
CA GLY A 33 6.63 -11.00 -5.79
C GLY A 33 7.91 -11.81 -5.68
N ILE A 34 8.06 -12.66 -4.66
CA ILE A 34 9.23 -13.54 -4.52
C ILE A 34 9.34 -14.47 -5.72
N VAL A 35 8.27 -15.16 -6.10
CA VAL A 35 8.29 -16.11 -7.22
C VAL A 35 8.57 -15.38 -8.55
N ALA A 36 8.00 -14.19 -8.76
CA ALA A 36 8.30 -13.33 -9.89
C ALA A 36 9.79 -12.89 -9.93
N GLY A 37 10.38 -12.66 -8.75
CA GLY A 37 11.81 -12.36 -8.60
C GLY A 37 12.69 -13.56 -8.97
N LEU A 38 12.32 -14.77 -8.56
CA LEU A 38 13.01 -16.00 -8.93
C LEU A 38 12.96 -16.23 -10.45
N ALA A 39 11.81 -15.97 -11.10
CA ALA A 39 11.68 -16.01 -12.54
C ALA A 39 12.67 -15.05 -13.25
N ARG A 40 12.89 -13.86 -12.69
CA ARG A 40 13.89 -12.90 -13.22
C ARG A 40 15.33 -13.40 -13.11
N LEU A 41 15.59 -14.29 -12.16
CA LEU A 41 16.90 -14.94 -11.98
C LEU A 41 17.03 -16.22 -12.81
N ALA A 42 16.12 -16.44 -13.75
CA ALA A 42 16.07 -17.63 -14.63
C ALA A 42 15.93 -18.96 -13.86
N TRP A 43 15.34 -18.93 -12.66
CA TRP A 43 14.94 -20.16 -11.97
C TRP A 43 13.74 -20.78 -12.67
N ASP A 44 13.68 -22.09 -12.66
CA ASP A 44 12.53 -22.83 -13.16
C ASP A 44 11.34 -22.65 -12.20
N VAL A 45 10.39 -21.83 -12.62
CA VAL A 45 9.19 -21.49 -11.87
C VAL A 45 7.95 -21.76 -12.73
N PRO A 46 6.77 -21.99 -12.12
CA PRO A 46 5.54 -22.15 -12.89
C PRO A 46 5.33 -21.00 -13.89
N HIS A 47 4.85 -21.31 -15.10
CA HIS A 47 4.66 -20.34 -16.19
C HIS A 47 3.86 -19.10 -15.78
N VAL A 48 2.88 -19.27 -14.88
CA VAL A 48 2.07 -18.15 -14.33
C VAL A 48 2.94 -17.12 -13.61
N ALA A 49 3.99 -17.56 -12.93
CA ALA A 49 4.93 -16.70 -12.22
C ALA A 49 5.92 -16.01 -13.17
N GLY A 50 6.28 -16.65 -14.28
CA GLY A 50 7.11 -16.05 -15.33
C GLY A 50 6.45 -14.80 -15.93
N ALA A 51 5.14 -14.82 -16.13
CA ALA A 51 4.37 -13.66 -16.61
C ALA A 51 4.42 -12.46 -15.64
N ALA A 52 4.56 -12.73 -14.33
CA ALA A 52 4.64 -11.68 -13.31
C ALA A 52 6.07 -11.11 -13.14
N ALA A 53 7.08 -11.66 -13.82
CA ALA A 53 8.47 -11.21 -13.68
C ALA A 53 8.65 -9.71 -13.97
N GLY A 54 7.93 -9.18 -14.96
CA GLY A 54 7.95 -7.74 -15.31
C GLY A 54 7.38 -6.82 -14.23
N VAL A 55 6.50 -7.33 -13.36
CA VAL A 55 5.85 -6.56 -12.29
C VAL A 55 6.35 -6.91 -10.89
N HIS A 56 7.47 -7.67 -10.77
CA HIS A 56 8.07 -8.03 -9.49
C HIS A 56 8.25 -6.83 -8.56
N GLY A 57 8.85 -5.73 -9.05
CA GLY A 57 9.08 -4.53 -8.25
C GLY A 57 7.78 -3.91 -7.73
N ALA A 58 6.75 -3.86 -8.56
CA ALA A 58 5.44 -3.33 -8.18
C ALA A 58 4.75 -4.21 -7.12
N LEU A 59 4.85 -5.54 -7.25
CA LEU A 59 4.34 -6.49 -6.26
C LEU A 59 5.03 -6.33 -4.91
N MET A 60 6.36 -6.15 -4.91
CA MET A 60 7.12 -5.99 -3.68
C MET A 60 6.91 -4.62 -3.03
N ILE A 61 7.05 -3.53 -3.79
CA ILE A 61 7.08 -2.17 -3.22
C ILE A 61 5.67 -1.62 -3.04
N SER A 62 4.85 -1.60 -4.08
CA SER A 62 3.55 -0.93 -4.01
C SER A 62 2.45 -1.84 -3.46
N ALA A 63 2.44 -3.13 -3.82
CA ALA A 63 1.41 -4.04 -3.37
C ALA A 63 1.72 -4.59 -1.95
N PHE A 64 2.89 -5.17 -1.71
CA PHE A 64 3.22 -5.75 -0.40
C PHE A 64 3.60 -4.67 0.62
N PHE A 65 4.75 -4.00 0.46
CA PHE A 65 5.20 -3.00 1.44
C PHE A 65 4.22 -1.84 1.54
N GLY A 66 3.66 -1.37 0.42
CA GLY A 66 2.63 -0.34 0.42
C GLY A 66 1.42 -0.73 1.26
N THR A 67 0.93 -1.96 1.15
CA THR A 67 -0.19 -2.47 1.96
C THR A 67 0.18 -2.58 3.44
N VAL A 68 1.29 -3.23 3.78
CA VAL A 68 1.66 -3.51 5.17
C VAL A 68 1.97 -2.23 5.93
N ILE A 69 2.81 -1.35 5.37
CA ILE A 69 3.21 -0.10 6.02
C ILE A 69 2.01 0.85 6.16
N SER A 70 1.16 0.96 5.12
CA SER A 70 -0.03 1.80 5.21
C SER A 70 -1.09 1.24 6.16
N LEU A 71 -1.18 -0.09 6.32
CA LEU A 71 -2.06 -0.73 7.29
C LEU A 71 -1.62 -0.42 8.73
N GLU A 72 -0.32 -0.56 9.02
CA GLU A 72 0.26 -0.18 10.30
C GLU A 72 -0.03 1.31 10.62
N ARG A 73 0.15 2.16 9.63
CA ARG A 73 -0.13 3.59 9.75
C ARG A 73 -1.60 3.90 9.98
N ALA A 74 -2.50 3.23 9.26
CA ALA A 74 -3.94 3.39 9.43
C ALA A 74 -4.37 3.04 10.86
N VAL A 75 -3.80 1.97 11.42
CA VAL A 75 -4.00 1.57 12.83
C VAL A 75 -3.51 2.67 13.78
N ALA A 76 -2.30 3.20 13.55
CA ALA A 76 -1.73 4.26 14.40
C ALA A 76 -2.53 5.59 14.32
N VAL A 77 -3.08 5.92 13.15
CA VAL A 77 -3.94 7.10 12.95
C VAL A 77 -5.31 6.93 13.58
N GLY A 78 -5.84 5.70 13.64
CA GLY A 78 -7.13 5.38 14.23
C GLY A 78 -8.32 5.99 13.49
N GLN A 79 -8.19 6.26 12.18
CA GLN A 79 -9.21 6.90 11.34
C GLN A 79 -9.61 5.96 10.20
N ARG A 80 -10.91 5.74 9.99
CA ARG A 80 -11.41 4.82 8.95
C ARG A 80 -10.90 5.16 7.54
N TRP A 81 -10.80 6.44 7.20
CA TRP A 81 -10.35 6.86 5.88
C TRP A 81 -8.89 6.45 5.58
N ALA A 82 -8.05 6.34 6.62
CA ALA A 82 -6.65 5.94 6.45
C ALA A 82 -6.52 4.49 5.94
N TYR A 83 -7.51 3.63 6.19
CA TYR A 83 -7.55 2.25 5.69
C TYR A 83 -7.78 2.14 4.18
N LEU A 84 -8.16 3.23 3.50
CA LEU A 84 -8.21 3.26 2.04
C LEU A 84 -6.82 3.03 1.43
N ALA A 85 -5.74 3.52 2.07
CA ALA A 85 -4.39 3.32 1.55
C ALA A 85 -4.02 1.82 1.45
N PRO A 86 -4.08 1.01 2.53
CA PRO A 86 -3.75 -0.40 2.44
C PRO A 86 -4.76 -1.21 1.61
N ALA A 87 -6.04 -0.82 1.60
CA ALA A 87 -7.05 -1.49 0.77
C ALA A 87 -6.75 -1.32 -0.72
N LEU A 88 -6.41 -0.11 -1.17
CA LEU A 88 -6.04 0.17 -2.56
C LEU A 88 -4.75 -0.56 -2.96
N GLY A 89 -3.74 -0.61 -2.08
CA GLY A 89 -2.51 -1.38 -2.31
C GLY A 89 -2.78 -2.87 -2.46
N ALA A 90 -3.58 -3.44 -1.56
CA ALA A 90 -3.96 -4.85 -1.57
C ALA A 90 -4.74 -5.23 -2.84
N VAL A 91 -5.72 -4.41 -3.25
CA VAL A 91 -6.49 -4.62 -4.48
C VAL A 91 -5.59 -4.48 -5.71
N GLY A 92 -4.70 -3.47 -5.73
CA GLY A 92 -3.70 -3.31 -6.79
C GLY A 92 -2.80 -4.54 -6.95
N GLY A 93 -2.35 -5.13 -5.84
CA GLY A 93 -1.61 -6.38 -5.84
C GLY A 93 -2.41 -7.56 -6.40
N ALA A 94 -3.68 -7.69 -6.02
CA ALA A 94 -4.56 -8.72 -6.54
C ALA A 94 -4.78 -8.57 -8.07
N VAL A 95 -4.91 -7.35 -8.58
CA VAL A 95 -4.99 -7.06 -10.01
C VAL A 95 -3.72 -7.50 -10.73
N LEU A 96 -2.53 -7.20 -10.18
CA LEU A 96 -1.25 -7.62 -10.77
C LEU A 96 -1.10 -9.15 -10.80
N LEU A 97 -1.47 -9.82 -9.70
CA LEU A 97 -1.39 -11.29 -9.58
C LEU A 97 -2.37 -12.03 -10.49
N SER A 98 -3.54 -11.43 -10.76
CA SER A 98 -4.53 -12.01 -11.68
C SER A 98 -4.22 -11.77 -13.16
N GLY A 99 -3.12 -11.06 -13.49
CA GLY A 99 -2.83 -10.67 -14.86
C GLY A 99 -3.76 -9.59 -15.42
N GLY A 100 -4.40 -8.80 -14.52
CA GLY A 100 -5.29 -7.72 -14.90
C GLY A 100 -4.57 -6.54 -15.55
N LEU A 101 -5.34 -5.52 -15.95
CA LEU A 101 -4.79 -4.35 -16.62
C LEU A 101 -3.77 -3.62 -15.73
N LEU A 102 -2.55 -3.49 -16.22
CA LEU A 102 -1.44 -2.83 -15.51
C LEU A 102 -1.80 -1.40 -15.08
N SER A 103 -2.49 -0.65 -15.95
CA SER A 103 -2.92 0.72 -15.68
C SER A 103 -3.85 0.83 -14.48
N ILE A 104 -4.73 -0.16 -14.26
CA ILE A 104 -5.61 -0.19 -13.08
C ILE A 104 -4.76 -0.35 -11.80
N ALA A 105 -3.80 -1.26 -11.80
CA ALA A 105 -2.91 -1.45 -10.65
C ALA A 105 -2.06 -0.20 -10.37
N GLN A 106 -1.58 0.48 -11.40
CA GLN A 106 -0.84 1.74 -11.27
C GLN A 106 -1.71 2.86 -10.67
N ILE A 107 -2.95 3.02 -11.15
CA ILE A 107 -3.90 4.01 -10.61
C ILE A 107 -4.21 3.72 -9.14
N LEU A 108 -4.42 2.45 -8.78
CA LEU A 108 -4.66 2.03 -7.40
C LEU A 108 -3.42 2.30 -6.51
N ALA A 109 -2.21 2.07 -7.01
CA ALA A 109 -0.97 2.38 -6.30
C ALA A 109 -0.80 3.89 -6.08
N ILE A 110 -1.11 4.72 -7.08
CA ILE A 110 -1.11 6.19 -6.95
C ILE A 110 -2.14 6.62 -5.91
N ALA A 111 -3.40 6.18 -6.03
CA ALA A 111 -4.46 6.53 -5.10
C ALA A 111 -4.11 6.10 -3.64
N GLY A 112 -3.57 4.89 -3.45
CA GLY A 112 -3.11 4.41 -2.15
C GLY A 112 -1.98 5.26 -1.57
N SER A 113 -0.98 5.62 -2.39
CA SER A 113 0.13 6.49 -1.96
C SER A 113 -0.32 7.93 -1.68
N MET A 114 -1.33 8.46 -2.36
CA MET A 114 -1.94 9.75 -2.03
C MET A 114 -2.60 9.73 -0.65
N VAL A 115 -3.41 8.72 -0.35
CA VAL A 115 -4.04 8.56 0.96
C VAL A 115 -2.99 8.40 2.06
N MET A 116 -1.94 7.61 1.81
CA MET A 116 -0.83 7.42 2.75
C MET A 116 -0.08 8.72 3.02
N THR A 117 0.19 9.51 1.97
CA THR A 117 0.83 10.83 2.10
C THR A 117 -0.06 11.78 2.89
N ALA A 118 -1.35 11.83 2.59
CA ALA A 118 -2.30 12.65 3.35
C ALA A 118 -2.33 12.26 4.84
N SER A 119 -2.32 10.96 5.16
CA SER A 119 -2.29 10.49 6.55
C SER A 119 -0.98 10.86 7.26
N SER A 120 0.15 10.80 6.56
CA SER A 120 1.46 11.18 7.11
C SER A 120 1.56 12.68 7.36
N ILE A 121 1.03 13.52 6.46
CA ILE A 121 0.94 14.97 6.66
C ILE A 121 -0.01 15.30 7.83
N PHE A 122 -1.12 14.58 7.96
CA PHE A 122 -2.05 14.75 9.07
C PHE A 122 -1.36 14.49 10.42
N VAL A 123 -0.55 13.43 10.52
CA VAL A 123 0.24 13.13 11.73
C VAL A 123 1.31 14.19 11.96
N LEU A 124 2.06 14.60 10.93
CA LEU A 124 3.09 15.63 11.02
C LEU A 124 2.53 16.96 11.56
N ARG A 125 1.33 17.36 11.12
CA ARG A 125 0.69 18.59 11.61
C ARG A 125 0.29 18.52 13.08
N ARG A 126 0.09 17.32 13.63
CA ARG A 126 -0.26 17.11 15.04
C ARG A 126 0.96 16.96 15.95
N LEU A 127 2.01 16.37 15.42
CA LEU A 127 3.25 16.10 16.12
C LEU A 127 4.43 16.41 15.19
N VAL A 128 5.01 17.60 15.34
CA VAL A 128 6.19 18.00 14.60
C VAL A 128 7.43 17.41 15.28
N ALA A 129 7.96 16.33 14.70
CA ALA A 129 9.15 15.64 15.19
C ALA A 129 10.00 15.17 13.99
N PRO A 130 11.32 14.96 14.14
CA PRO A 130 12.17 14.52 13.04
C PRO A 130 11.67 13.24 12.36
N PHE A 131 11.18 12.25 13.12
CA PHE A 131 10.69 11.00 12.57
C PHE A 131 9.38 11.17 11.79
N THR A 132 8.47 12.07 12.19
CA THR A 132 7.23 12.35 11.45
C THR A 132 7.52 13.10 10.16
N LEU A 133 8.54 13.97 10.15
CA LEU A 133 9.01 14.66 8.93
C LEU A 133 9.61 13.65 7.94
N VAL A 134 10.55 12.81 8.40
CA VAL A 134 11.16 11.77 7.55
C VAL A 134 10.09 10.87 6.94
N LEU A 135 9.11 10.47 7.73
CA LEU A 135 8.01 9.67 7.25
C LEU A 135 7.17 10.37 6.18
N ALA A 136 6.82 11.65 6.40
CA ALA A 136 6.06 12.41 5.41
C ALA A 136 6.85 12.55 4.09
N VAL A 137 8.15 12.82 4.16
CA VAL A 137 9.04 12.87 2.99
C VAL A 137 9.08 11.52 2.28
N ALA A 138 9.24 10.41 3.02
CA ALA A 138 9.27 9.07 2.45
C ALA A 138 7.98 8.72 1.68
N THR A 139 6.80 9.10 2.21
CA THR A 139 5.52 8.86 1.52
C THR A 139 5.34 9.73 0.27
N VAL A 140 5.87 10.96 0.27
CA VAL A 140 5.92 11.81 -0.94
C VAL A 140 6.82 11.18 -1.99
N CYS A 141 8.02 10.71 -1.63
CA CYS A 141 8.92 10.02 -2.55
C CYS A 141 8.26 8.77 -3.15
N TRP A 142 7.53 8.01 -2.33
CA TRP A 142 6.79 6.83 -2.81
C TRP A 142 5.67 7.21 -3.79
N LEU A 143 4.92 8.29 -3.52
CA LEU A 143 3.92 8.82 -4.45
C LEU A 143 4.55 9.23 -5.79
N ILE A 144 5.68 9.97 -5.74
CA ILE A 144 6.42 10.37 -6.95
C ILE A 144 6.88 9.13 -7.73
N GLY A 145 7.37 8.09 -7.04
CA GLY A 145 7.77 6.83 -7.66
C GLY A 145 6.61 6.13 -8.40
N ASN A 146 5.42 6.09 -7.80
CA ASN A 146 4.23 5.52 -8.44
C ASN A 146 3.76 6.35 -9.65
N LEU A 147 3.84 7.69 -9.57
CA LEU A 147 3.55 8.58 -10.71
C LEU A 147 4.54 8.38 -11.85
N ALA A 148 5.83 8.28 -11.55
CA ALA A 148 6.87 8.00 -12.55
C ALA A 148 6.67 6.63 -13.21
N TRP A 149 6.30 5.61 -12.44
CA TRP A 149 5.98 4.29 -12.97
C TRP A 149 4.77 4.33 -13.93
N PHE A 150 3.72 5.07 -13.59
CA PHE A 150 2.57 5.26 -14.48
C PHE A 150 2.97 6.00 -15.76
N ALA A 151 3.73 7.10 -15.63
CA ALA A 151 4.20 7.89 -16.77
C ALA A 151 5.08 7.06 -17.73
N SER A 152 5.97 6.20 -17.20
CA SER A 152 6.82 5.32 -18.02
C SER A 152 5.98 4.31 -18.82
N GLY A 153 4.86 3.84 -18.27
CA GLY A 153 3.91 2.98 -18.99
C GLY A 153 3.26 3.70 -20.18
N LEU A 154 2.92 4.98 -20.04
CA LEU A 154 2.34 5.79 -21.12
C LEU A 154 3.34 6.05 -22.26
N ILE A 155 4.61 6.32 -21.92
CA ILE A 155 5.67 6.59 -22.91
C ILE A 155 5.94 5.35 -23.78
N ASN A 156 5.86 4.14 -23.20
CA ASN A 156 6.09 2.90 -23.92
C ASN A 156 4.90 2.47 -24.82
N LEU A 157 3.78 3.17 -24.75
CA LEU A 157 2.59 2.94 -25.59
C LEU A 157 2.49 3.92 -26.78
N ALA A 158 3.29 4.98 -26.78
CA ALA A 158 3.36 6.00 -27.82
C ALA A 158 4.44 5.69 -28.85
#